data_796577e3b7f0ba943c79c7e7e6abffca
#
_entry.id   796577e3b7f0ba943c79c7e7e6abffca
#
_cell.length_a   1.000
_cell.length_b   1.000
_cell.length_c   1.000
_cell.angle_alpha   90.00
_cell.angle_beta   90.00
_cell.angle_gamma   90.00
#
_symmetry.space_group_name_H-M   'P 1'
#
loop_
_entity.id
_entity.type
_entity.pdbx_description
1 polymer ?
#
loop_
_entity_poly.entity_id
_entity_poly.type
_entity_poly.pdbx_seq_one_letter_code
_entity_poly.pdbx_strand_id
1 'polypeptide(L)'
;MDRQQASPLAALTALGRLAAQLEGVSERRRDGLLDWRYHGRLVARQLDDTHVVIRATFEFRDLLLHSFPETFSVPERFAEHMMIVADLEHGNGDAVEDAVIAAWELQSGK
;
A
#
# COMPACT_ATOMS: atom_id res chain seq x y z
N MET A 1 9.30 -25.54 -4.44
CA MET A 1 9.33 -25.04 -4.41
C MET A 1 8.98 -24.13 -3.94
N ASP A 2 9.09 -23.71 -3.80
CA ASP A 2 8.90 -22.87 -3.25
C ASP A 2 8.32 -21.82 -3.64
N ARG A 3 7.53 -21.50 -3.33
CA ARG A 3 7.02 -20.50 -3.56
C ARG A 3 7.46 -19.53 -3.06
N GLN A 4 8.01 -19.20 -3.17
CA GLN A 4 8.64 -18.31 -2.53
C GLN A 4 8.04 -17.03 -2.56
N GLN A 5 8.46 -16.12 -1.77
CA GLN A 5 8.00 -14.78 -1.78
C GLN A 5 8.42 -14.09 -3.05
N ALA A 6 7.55 -13.27 -3.60
CA ALA A 6 7.91 -12.45 -4.73
C ALA A 6 8.97 -11.44 -4.30
N SER A 7 9.83 -11.04 -5.24
CA SER A 7 10.78 -9.97 -4.98
C SER A 7 10.02 -8.67 -4.74
N PRO A 8 10.64 -7.68 -4.09
CA PRO A 8 9.99 -6.37 -3.92
C PRO A 8 9.57 -5.75 -5.25
N LEU A 9 10.38 -5.91 -6.30
CA LEU A 9 10.03 -5.37 -7.60
C LEU A 9 8.80 -6.08 -8.17
N ALA A 10 8.73 -7.39 -8.04
CA ALA A 10 7.56 -8.15 -8.51
C ALA A 10 6.32 -7.76 -7.73
N ALA A 11 6.46 -7.57 -6.41
CA ALA A 11 5.34 -7.14 -5.57
C ALA A 11 4.88 -5.74 -5.97
N LEU A 12 5.80 -4.84 -6.24
CA LEU A 12 5.47 -3.48 -6.67
C LEU A 12 4.75 -3.50 -8.01
N THR A 13 5.22 -4.33 -8.94
CA THR A 13 4.59 -4.49 -10.25
C THR A 13 3.16 -5.01 -10.09
N ALA A 14 2.96 -5.98 -9.19
CA ALA A 14 1.63 -6.53 -8.93
C ALA A 14 0.70 -5.47 -8.37
N LEU A 15 1.20 -4.61 -7.47
CA LEU A 15 0.39 -3.51 -6.94
C LEU A 15 0.00 -2.53 -8.04
N GLY A 16 0.92 -2.25 -8.97
CA GLY A 16 0.60 -1.37 -10.09
C GLY A 16 -0.49 -1.93 -10.97
N ARG A 17 -0.46 -3.25 -11.22
CA ARG A 17 -1.52 -3.90 -11.99
C ARG A 17 -2.87 -3.84 -11.27
N LEU A 18 -2.85 -4.08 -9.97
CA LEU A 18 -4.05 -3.98 -9.17
C LEU A 18 -4.60 -2.56 -9.22
N ALA A 19 -3.75 -1.57 -8.98
CA ALA A 19 -4.18 -0.17 -8.95
C ALA A 19 -4.77 0.25 -10.28
N ALA A 20 -4.22 -0.27 -11.40
CA ALA A 20 -4.72 0.07 -12.73
C ALA A 20 -6.14 -0.42 -12.96
N GLN A 21 -6.59 -1.41 -12.19
CA GLN A 21 -7.94 -1.95 -12.31
C GLN A 21 -8.95 -1.25 -11.40
N LEU A 22 -8.47 -0.41 -10.48
CA LEU A 22 -9.37 0.29 -9.56
C LEU A 22 -9.89 1.54 -10.24
N GLU A 23 -11.21 1.65 -10.32
CA GLU A 23 -11.86 2.72 -11.04
C GLU A 23 -11.45 4.08 -10.48
N GLY A 24 -11.07 4.99 -11.37
CA GLY A 24 -10.73 6.35 -10.99
C GLY A 24 -9.31 6.54 -10.45
N VAL A 25 -8.52 5.47 -10.40
CA VAL A 25 -7.14 5.57 -9.91
C VAL A 25 -6.21 5.90 -11.08
N SER A 26 -5.34 6.89 -10.87
CA SER A 26 -4.30 7.24 -11.82
C SER A 26 -2.94 6.94 -11.21
N GLU A 27 -1.98 6.61 -12.05
CA GLU A 27 -0.61 6.34 -11.65
C GLU A 27 0.29 7.41 -12.22
N ARG A 28 1.24 7.87 -11.40
CA ARG A 28 2.26 8.77 -11.90
C ARG A 28 3.57 8.49 -11.15
N ARG A 29 4.65 9.08 -11.64
CA ARG A 29 5.92 8.99 -10.96
C ARG A 29 6.27 10.34 -10.38
N ARG A 30 6.77 10.33 -9.14
CA ARG A 30 7.28 11.51 -8.48
C ARG A 30 8.67 11.17 -7.98
N ASP A 31 9.67 11.88 -8.46
CA ASP A 31 11.06 11.64 -8.07
C ASP A 31 11.46 10.18 -8.27
N GLY A 32 10.97 9.57 -9.35
CA GLY A 32 11.27 8.19 -9.69
C GLY A 32 10.46 7.15 -8.95
N LEU A 33 9.55 7.56 -8.07
CA LEU A 33 8.75 6.65 -7.25
C LEU A 33 7.29 6.67 -7.72
N LEU A 34 6.65 5.51 -7.68
CA LEU A 34 5.25 5.38 -8.11
C LEU A 34 4.30 5.99 -7.08
N ASP A 35 3.22 6.55 -7.60
CA ASP A 35 2.22 7.27 -6.78
C ASP A 35 0.86 6.99 -7.42
N TRP A 36 -0.07 6.45 -6.63
CA TRP A 36 -1.42 6.09 -7.10
C TRP A 36 -2.45 6.92 -6.35
N ARG A 37 -3.33 7.61 -7.10
CA ARG A 37 -4.32 8.50 -6.51
C ARG A 37 -5.68 8.30 -7.15
N TYR A 38 -6.71 8.48 -6.33
CA TYR A 38 -8.09 8.49 -6.78
C TYR A 38 -8.53 9.96 -6.82
N HIS A 39 -8.68 10.50 -8.04
CA HIS A 39 -9.10 11.90 -8.20
C HIS A 39 -8.26 12.85 -7.34
N GLY A 40 -6.96 12.64 -7.34
CA GLY A 40 -6.02 13.47 -6.59
C GLY A 40 -5.82 13.07 -5.15
N ARG A 41 -6.61 12.15 -4.62
CA ARG A 41 -6.48 11.69 -3.23
C ARG A 41 -5.57 10.48 -3.17
N LEU A 42 -4.68 10.49 -2.20
CA LEU A 42 -3.70 9.41 -2.07
C LEU A 42 -4.38 8.08 -1.80
N VAL A 43 -4.05 7.07 -2.59
CA VAL A 43 -4.41 5.68 -2.32
C VAL A 43 -3.17 4.98 -1.76
N ALA A 44 -2.07 5.03 -2.52
CA ALA A 44 -0.81 4.44 -2.08
C ALA A 44 0.32 5.09 -2.87
N ARG A 45 1.52 5.07 -2.29
CA ARG A 45 2.69 5.54 -3.02
C ARG A 45 3.90 4.74 -2.58
N GLN A 46 4.82 4.59 -3.50
CA GLN A 46 6.09 3.94 -3.22
C GLN A 46 6.89 4.83 -2.28
N LEU A 47 7.41 4.25 -1.20
CA LEU A 47 8.25 4.98 -0.26
C LEU A 47 9.72 4.83 -0.61
N ASP A 48 10.11 3.59 -0.93
CA ASP A 48 11.46 3.27 -1.37
C ASP A 48 11.37 1.95 -2.15
N ASP A 49 12.50 1.29 -2.38
CA ASP A 49 12.54 0.08 -3.20
C ASP A 49 11.76 -1.08 -2.61
N THR A 50 11.51 -1.06 -1.31
CA THR A 50 10.92 -2.21 -0.62
C THR A 50 9.66 -1.88 0.17
N HIS A 51 9.22 -0.62 0.18
CA HIS A 51 8.09 -0.21 1.02
C HIS A 51 7.12 0.68 0.27
N VAL A 52 5.85 0.58 0.62
CA VAL A 52 4.82 1.49 0.12
C VAL A 52 4.06 2.08 1.30
N VAL A 53 3.60 3.32 1.12
CA VAL A 53 2.71 3.99 2.06
C VAL A 53 1.29 3.82 1.53
N ILE A 54 0.36 3.43 2.41
CA ILE A 54 -1.02 3.17 2.03
C ILE A 54 -1.93 4.00 2.93
N ARG A 55 -2.91 4.65 2.32
CA ARG A 55 -3.90 5.41 3.09
C ARG A 55 -4.75 4.46 3.91
N ALA A 56 -4.98 4.78 5.19
CA ALA A 56 -5.75 3.91 6.07
C ALA A 56 -6.32 4.74 7.22
N THR A 57 -7.56 4.43 7.64
CA THR A 57 -8.10 5.03 8.85
C THR A 57 -7.27 4.54 10.04
N PHE A 58 -7.33 5.29 11.15
CA PHE A 58 -6.59 4.88 12.35
C PHE A 58 -7.06 3.51 12.85
N GLU A 59 -8.36 3.24 12.77
CA GLU A 59 -8.90 1.94 13.21
C GLU A 59 -8.38 0.79 12.34
N PHE A 60 -8.42 0.97 11.03
CA PHE A 60 -7.94 -0.06 10.13
C PHE A 60 -6.44 -0.25 10.26
N ARG A 61 -5.72 0.86 10.48
CA ARG A 61 -4.27 0.82 10.72
C ARG A 61 -3.94 -0.07 11.92
N ASP A 62 -4.69 0.11 13.02
CA ASP A 62 -4.47 -0.70 14.22
C ASP A 62 -4.76 -2.17 13.95
N LEU A 63 -5.81 -2.45 13.18
CA LEU A 63 -6.16 -3.81 12.83
C LEU A 63 -5.05 -4.48 12.02
N LEU A 64 -4.50 -3.77 11.04
CA LEU A 64 -3.43 -4.30 10.21
C LEU A 64 -2.16 -4.55 11.02
N LEU A 65 -1.82 -3.63 11.91
CA LEU A 65 -0.64 -3.79 12.77
C LEU A 65 -0.78 -5.01 13.66
N HIS A 66 -1.98 -5.25 14.16
CA HIS A 66 -2.22 -6.39 15.04
C HIS A 66 -2.24 -7.71 14.24
N SER A 67 -2.86 -7.70 13.07
CA SER A 67 -3.06 -8.93 12.29
C SER A 67 -1.84 -9.34 11.49
N PHE A 68 -1.05 -8.37 11.03
CA PHE A 68 0.10 -8.63 10.16
C PHE A 68 1.30 -7.79 10.60
N PRO A 69 1.82 -8.05 11.82
CA PRO A 69 2.90 -7.19 12.36
C PRO A 69 4.20 -7.26 11.57
N GLU A 70 4.43 -8.34 10.82
CA GLU A 70 5.64 -8.42 9.99
C GLU A 70 5.49 -7.69 8.67
N THR A 71 4.24 -7.36 8.28
CA THR A 71 3.97 -6.72 7.01
C THR A 71 3.86 -5.21 7.15
N PHE A 72 3.22 -4.74 8.22
CA PHE A 72 2.87 -3.34 8.38
C PHE A 72 3.58 -2.70 9.55
N SER A 73 3.87 -1.41 9.38
CA SER A 73 4.46 -0.60 10.45
C SER A 73 4.00 0.84 10.30
N VAL A 74 4.17 1.61 11.36
CA VAL A 74 3.87 3.05 11.34
C VAL A 74 5.10 3.77 11.85
N PRO A 75 5.97 4.29 10.96
CA PRO A 75 7.08 5.12 11.39
C PRO A 75 6.58 6.34 12.16
N GLU A 76 7.41 6.83 13.07
CA GLU A 76 7.01 7.92 13.95
C GLU A 76 6.51 9.14 13.17
N ARG A 77 7.15 9.44 12.03
CA ARG A 77 6.76 10.60 11.22
C ARG A 77 5.35 10.48 10.64
N PHE A 78 4.78 9.27 10.63
CA PHE A 78 3.41 9.04 10.14
C PHE A 78 2.43 8.76 11.27
N ALA A 79 2.87 8.85 12.53
CA ALA A 79 2.05 8.41 13.67
C ALA A 79 0.71 9.12 13.73
N GLU A 80 0.66 10.40 13.35
CA GLU A 80 -0.57 11.18 13.42
C GLU A 80 -1.27 11.31 12.08
N HIS A 81 -0.87 10.50 11.09
CA HIS A 81 -1.47 10.54 9.77
C HIS A 81 -2.21 9.23 9.51
N MET A 82 -3.29 9.31 8.74
CA MET A 82 -4.07 8.12 8.38
C MET A 82 -3.36 7.37 7.25
N MET A 83 -2.23 6.79 7.59
CA MET A 83 -1.36 6.06 6.68
C MET A 83 -0.71 4.91 7.39
N ILE A 84 -0.29 3.89 6.62
CA ILE A 84 0.47 2.77 7.14
C ILE A 84 1.53 2.43 6.09
N VAL A 85 2.64 1.84 6.54
CA VAL A 85 3.72 1.43 5.64
C VAL A 85 3.70 -0.09 5.54
N ALA A 86 3.79 -0.59 4.31
CA ALA A 86 3.82 -2.02 4.03
C ALA A 86 5.19 -2.41 3.50
N ASP A 87 5.69 -3.54 3.98
CA ASP A 87 6.98 -4.11 3.59
C ASP A 87 6.71 -5.09 2.44
N LEU A 88 7.23 -4.78 1.26
CA LEU A 88 7.04 -5.62 0.07
C LEU A 88 8.02 -6.77 0.02
N GLU A 89 9.08 -6.71 0.80
CA GLU A 89 10.11 -7.73 0.76
C GLU A 89 9.78 -8.91 1.66
N HIS A 90 9.28 -8.64 2.85
CA HIS A 90 9.03 -9.68 3.85
C HIS A 90 7.55 -9.82 4.20
N GLY A 91 6.69 -9.00 3.64
CA GLY A 91 5.31 -8.94 4.05
C GLY A 91 4.43 -9.92 3.31
N ASN A 92 3.17 -9.95 3.75
CA ASN A 92 2.12 -10.77 3.16
C ASN A 92 1.51 -10.01 1.99
N GLY A 93 1.75 -10.46 0.76
CA GLY A 93 1.31 -9.76 -0.44
C GLY A 93 -0.20 -9.59 -0.52
N ASP A 94 -0.96 -10.62 -0.10
CA ASP A 94 -2.42 -10.52 -0.14
C ASP A 94 -2.92 -9.44 0.82
N ALA A 95 -2.31 -9.35 2.00
CA ALA A 95 -2.70 -8.33 2.97
C ALA A 95 -2.39 -6.93 2.44
N VAL A 96 -1.27 -6.77 1.73
CA VAL A 96 -0.91 -5.48 1.14
C VAL A 96 -1.92 -5.10 0.07
N GLU A 97 -2.29 -6.05 -0.80
CA GLU A 97 -3.27 -5.76 -1.85
C GLU A 97 -4.63 -5.42 -1.27
N ASP A 98 -5.06 -6.15 -0.24
CA ASP A 98 -6.32 -5.84 0.43
C ASP A 98 -6.29 -4.45 1.05
N ALA A 99 -5.14 -4.04 1.60
CA ALA A 99 -5.00 -2.72 2.18
C ALA A 99 -5.11 -1.62 1.12
N VAL A 100 -4.55 -1.87 -0.08
CA VAL A 100 -4.66 -0.91 -1.18
C VAL A 100 -6.11 -0.78 -1.64
N ILE A 101 -6.83 -1.91 -1.74
CA ILE A 101 -8.24 -1.87 -2.12
C ILE A 101 -9.04 -1.10 -1.06
N ALA A 102 -8.76 -1.33 0.21
CA ALA A 102 -9.45 -0.62 1.29
C ALA A 102 -9.17 0.88 1.23
N ALA A 103 -7.93 1.26 0.86
CA ALA A 103 -7.59 2.67 0.69
C ALA A 103 -8.38 3.30 -0.45
N TRP A 104 -8.52 2.57 -1.55
CA TRP A 104 -9.33 3.02 -2.67
C TRP A 104 -10.79 3.19 -2.27
N GLU A 105 -11.32 2.22 -1.52
CA GLU A 105 -12.70 2.32 -1.04
C GLU A 105 -12.88 3.53 -0.13
N LEU A 106 -11.91 3.77 0.73
CA LEU A 106 -11.96 4.93 1.62
C LEU A 106 -11.98 6.23 0.81
N GLN A 107 -11.08 6.36 -0.16
CA GLN A 107 -10.96 7.61 -0.91
C GLN A 107 -12.10 7.81 -1.90
N SER A 108 -12.66 6.73 -2.41
CA SER A 108 -13.77 6.83 -3.38
C SER A 108 -15.13 6.89 -2.71
N GLY A 109 -15.22 6.58 -1.42
CA GLY A 109 -16.49 6.57 -0.72
C GLY A 109 -17.31 5.33 -0.99
N LYS A 110 -16.66 4.28 -1.50
CA LYS A 110 -17.36 3.02 -1.80
C LYS A 110 -17.19 1.96 -0.69
#